data_f87723321ce80d048cd49ada2be4235c
#
_entry.id   f87723321ce80d048cd49ada2be4235c
#
_cell.length_a   1.000
_cell.length_b   1.000
_cell.length_c   1.000
_cell.angle_alpha   90.00
_cell.angle_beta   90.00
_cell.angle_gamma   90.00
#
_symmetry.space_group_name_H-M   'P 1'
#
loop_
_entity.id
_entity.type
_entity.pdbx_description
1 polymer ?
#
loop_
_entity_poly.entity_id
_entity_poly.type
_entity_poly.pdbx_seq_one_letter_code
_entity_poly.pdbx_strand_id
1 'polypeptide(L)'
;ALTEHGYRTLICNSLGRAEIERDYLTQLEGNRVDGLIAGAHNSSIPEYATTRLPVVTIDRDLSEHIPNVRADNLAGGRMATQLLMDSGCRRPLLLTSRIGPHNLREAGYREVLRESGVEPTIATVLFGTPEPERTRLIHRVLDDLQGTVDGVFATDDLAACTTIDWARQRGVRIPEDFKVVGFDGTLAIHSAVPWLTTVQQPLQRIAHAAVDLLVERIEANNGNQPSEKRTVEFPVNLLDGTTA
;
A
#
# COMPACT_ATOMS: atom_id res chain seq x y z
N ALA A 1 6.86 7.99 19.06
CA ALA A 1 6.88 6.59 19.52
C ALA A 1 8.32 6.15 19.85
N LEU A 2 9.24 5.84 18.88
CA LEU A 2 10.60 5.34 19.21
C LEU A 2 11.38 6.22 20.18
N THR A 3 11.31 7.54 20.01
CA THR A 3 11.99 8.50 20.91
C THR A 3 11.48 8.44 22.36
N GLU A 4 10.21 8.12 22.57
CA GLU A 4 9.61 7.94 23.90
C GLU A 4 10.18 6.72 24.63
N HIS A 5 10.63 5.72 23.87
CA HIS A 5 11.35 4.55 24.36
C HIS A 5 12.88 4.73 24.41
N GLY A 6 13.39 5.94 24.14
CA GLY A 6 14.82 6.23 24.17
C GLY A 6 15.61 5.81 22.93
N TYR A 7 14.96 5.33 21.86
CA TYR A 7 15.62 4.95 20.62
C TYR A 7 15.79 6.12 19.66
N ARG A 8 16.83 6.03 18.82
CA ARG A 8 17.04 6.92 17.68
C ARG A 8 16.67 6.19 16.39
N THR A 9 16.20 6.94 15.40
CA THR A 9 15.77 6.40 14.10
C THR A 9 16.80 6.72 13.02
N LEU A 10 17.22 5.69 12.29
CA LEU A 10 17.93 5.80 11.02
C LEU A 10 16.98 5.39 9.92
N ILE A 11 16.84 6.22 8.87
CA ILE A 11 15.97 5.90 7.73
C ILE A 11 16.85 5.47 6.55
N CYS A 12 16.61 4.26 6.05
CA CYS A 12 17.23 3.70 4.87
C CYS A 12 16.19 3.57 3.76
N ASN A 13 16.47 4.10 2.58
CA ASN A 13 15.55 4.01 1.44
C ASN A 13 16.19 3.16 0.33
N SER A 14 15.66 1.95 0.13
CA SER A 14 16.12 1.03 -0.90
C SER A 14 15.56 1.35 -2.30
N LEU A 15 14.64 2.29 -2.42
CA LEU A 15 13.93 2.62 -3.67
C LEU A 15 13.27 1.39 -4.33
N GLY A 16 12.86 0.41 -3.53
CA GLY A 16 12.30 -0.86 -4.01
C GLY A 16 13.32 -1.80 -4.66
N ARG A 17 14.62 -1.54 -4.55
CA ARG A 17 15.70 -2.34 -5.13
C ARG A 17 16.22 -3.34 -4.11
N ALA A 18 16.09 -4.63 -4.44
CA ALA A 18 16.41 -5.73 -3.53
C ALA A 18 17.90 -5.77 -3.17
N GLU A 19 18.80 -5.43 -4.10
CA GLU A 19 20.24 -5.37 -3.84
C GLU A 19 20.60 -4.30 -2.79
N ILE A 20 19.98 -3.12 -2.87
CA ILE A 20 20.21 -2.04 -1.90
C ILE A 20 19.65 -2.44 -0.51
N GLU A 21 18.51 -3.10 -0.49
CA GLU A 21 17.90 -3.56 0.75
C GLU A 21 18.77 -4.62 1.46
N ARG A 22 19.38 -5.56 0.70
CA ARG A 22 20.36 -6.52 1.23
C ARG A 22 21.61 -5.85 1.78
N ASP A 23 22.13 -4.86 1.04
CA ASP A 23 23.31 -4.10 1.48
C ASP A 23 23.01 -3.37 2.81
N TYR A 24 21.84 -2.75 2.94
CA TYR A 24 21.42 -2.12 4.19
C TYR A 24 21.29 -3.14 5.31
N LEU A 25 20.65 -4.29 5.08
CA LEU A 25 20.49 -5.31 6.10
C LEU A 25 21.86 -5.78 6.63
N THR A 26 22.81 -6.06 5.73
CA THR A 26 24.18 -6.43 6.07
C THR A 26 24.90 -5.33 6.89
N GLN A 27 24.76 -4.07 6.48
CA GLN A 27 25.37 -2.95 7.18
C GLN A 27 24.75 -2.72 8.56
N LEU A 28 23.43 -2.86 8.68
CA LEU A 28 22.71 -2.67 9.94
C LEU A 28 23.09 -3.75 10.97
N GLU A 29 23.22 -5.00 10.53
CA GLU A 29 23.74 -6.09 11.38
C GLU A 29 25.17 -5.80 11.89
N GLY A 30 26.05 -5.30 11.01
CA GLY A 30 27.41 -4.95 11.35
C GLY A 30 27.53 -3.72 12.26
N ASN A 31 26.61 -2.77 12.14
CA ASN A 31 26.64 -1.50 12.87
C ASN A 31 25.86 -1.50 14.20
N ARG A 32 25.43 -2.67 14.67
CA ARG A 32 24.77 -2.86 15.97
C ARG A 32 23.55 -1.99 16.19
N VAL A 33 22.67 -1.90 15.20
CA VAL A 33 21.33 -1.36 15.45
C VAL A 33 20.55 -2.33 16.34
N ASP A 34 19.66 -1.80 17.17
CA ASP A 34 18.88 -2.59 18.12
C ASP A 34 17.76 -3.39 17.43
N GLY A 35 17.23 -2.86 16.33
CA GLY A 35 16.18 -3.53 15.57
C GLY A 35 15.80 -2.80 14.28
N LEU A 36 14.89 -3.38 13.51
CA LEU A 36 14.50 -2.91 12.19
C LEU A 36 12.98 -2.93 12.00
N ILE A 37 12.41 -1.83 11.53
CA ILE A 37 11.07 -1.80 10.95
C ILE A 37 11.23 -1.76 9.44
N ALA A 38 10.77 -2.80 8.73
CA ALA A 38 10.87 -2.92 7.29
C ALA A 38 9.53 -2.65 6.60
N GLY A 39 9.49 -1.65 5.73
CA GLY A 39 8.39 -1.46 4.76
C GLY A 39 8.62 -2.39 3.57
N ALA A 40 8.13 -3.61 3.64
CA ALA A 40 8.45 -4.68 2.71
C ALA A 40 7.89 -4.45 1.30
N HIS A 41 8.72 -4.02 0.38
CA HIS A 41 8.36 -3.97 -1.04
C HIS A 41 8.92 -5.14 -1.85
N ASN A 42 9.98 -5.81 -1.35
CA ASN A 42 10.61 -6.95 -2.02
C ASN A 42 10.30 -8.24 -1.26
N SER A 43 9.58 -9.15 -1.91
CA SER A 43 9.19 -10.45 -1.33
C SER A 43 10.29 -11.53 -1.39
N SER A 44 11.45 -11.22 -1.99
CA SER A 44 12.52 -12.19 -2.25
C SER A 44 13.86 -11.80 -1.64
N ILE A 45 13.86 -11.51 -0.35
CA ILE A 45 15.09 -11.27 0.42
C ILE A 45 15.19 -12.34 1.49
N PRO A 46 15.80 -13.50 1.16
CA PRO A 46 15.89 -14.64 2.09
C PRO A 46 16.70 -14.31 3.34
N GLU A 47 17.53 -13.29 3.31
CA GLU A 47 18.34 -12.81 4.42
C GLU A 47 17.48 -12.41 5.64
N TYR A 48 16.24 -11.97 5.42
CA TYR A 48 15.31 -11.71 6.52
C TYR A 48 14.95 -12.96 7.34
N ALA A 49 15.01 -14.14 6.74
CA ALA A 49 14.75 -15.39 7.45
C ALA A 49 15.91 -15.83 8.37
N THR A 50 17.11 -15.29 8.14
CA THR A 50 18.34 -15.68 8.85
C THR A 50 18.93 -14.57 9.71
N THR A 51 18.42 -13.36 9.62
CA THR A 51 18.87 -12.22 10.43
C THR A 51 18.63 -12.45 11.92
N ARG A 52 19.59 -12.02 12.73
CA ARG A 52 19.47 -12.02 14.20
C ARG A 52 18.89 -10.73 14.75
N LEU A 53 18.70 -9.72 13.91
CA LEU A 53 18.08 -8.48 14.32
C LEU A 53 16.61 -8.70 14.67
N PRO A 54 16.11 -8.08 15.74
CA PRO A 54 14.68 -7.92 15.92
C PRO A 54 14.07 -7.16 14.72
N VAL A 55 13.18 -7.80 13.98
CA VAL A 55 12.53 -7.20 12.80
C VAL A 55 11.02 -7.22 12.97
N VAL A 56 10.37 -6.13 12.57
CA VAL A 56 8.92 -6.03 12.38
C VAL A 56 8.67 -5.52 10.97
N THR A 57 7.68 -6.08 10.28
CA THR A 57 7.32 -5.63 8.94
C THR A 57 6.03 -4.81 8.94
N ILE A 58 5.92 -3.90 8.00
CA ILE A 58 4.70 -3.15 7.72
C ILE A 58 4.17 -3.59 6.35
N ASP A 59 2.84 -3.79 6.29
CA ASP A 59 2.04 -4.11 5.11
C ASP A 59 2.21 -5.53 4.58
N ARG A 60 3.43 -6.01 4.36
CA ARG A 60 3.68 -7.33 3.76
C ARG A 60 4.44 -8.27 4.67
N ASP A 61 4.07 -9.54 4.61
CA ASP A 61 4.81 -10.61 5.27
C ASP A 61 6.13 -10.89 4.53
N LEU A 62 7.26 -10.85 5.27
CA LEU A 62 8.58 -11.24 4.74
C LEU A 62 8.94 -12.68 5.11
N SER A 63 8.46 -13.18 6.24
CA SER A 63 8.80 -14.50 6.78
C SER A 63 7.72 -14.97 7.75
N GLU A 64 7.63 -16.29 7.94
CA GLU A 64 6.73 -16.90 8.94
C GLU A 64 7.09 -16.57 10.39
N HIS A 65 8.29 -16.01 10.63
CA HIS A 65 8.80 -15.73 11.97
C HIS A 65 8.86 -14.23 12.30
N ILE A 66 8.56 -13.37 11.33
CA ILE A 66 8.60 -11.92 11.50
C ILE A 66 7.19 -11.39 11.72
N PRO A 67 6.94 -10.64 12.81
CA PRO A 67 5.66 -9.97 13.00
C PRO A 67 5.36 -8.96 11.88
N ASN A 68 4.09 -8.86 11.57
CA ASN A 68 3.61 -7.92 10.56
C ASN A 68 2.51 -7.02 11.13
N VAL A 69 2.58 -5.74 10.80
CA VAL A 69 1.53 -4.77 11.12
C VAL A 69 1.02 -4.17 9.83
N ARG A 70 -0.29 -4.24 9.61
CA ARG A 70 -0.89 -3.78 8.35
C ARG A 70 -2.29 -3.22 8.50
N ALA A 71 -2.75 -2.54 7.47
CA ALA A 71 -4.16 -2.26 7.27
C ALA A 71 -4.87 -3.51 6.73
N ASP A 72 -6.19 -3.61 6.94
CA ASP A 72 -7.04 -4.60 6.25
C ASP A 72 -7.18 -4.22 4.78
N ASN A 73 -6.15 -4.59 4.00
CA ASN A 73 -6.08 -4.30 2.57
C ASN A 73 -7.16 -5.05 1.77
N LEU A 74 -7.61 -6.21 2.25
CA LEU A 74 -8.69 -6.97 1.60
C LEU A 74 -10.02 -6.22 1.74
N ALA A 75 -10.39 -5.89 2.95
CA ALA A 75 -11.60 -5.09 3.20
C ALA A 75 -11.55 -3.74 2.49
N GLY A 76 -10.37 -3.08 2.46
CA GLY A 76 -10.18 -1.83 1.73
C GLY A 76 -10.36 -1.96 0.23
N GLY A 77 -9.85 -3.02 -0.37
CA GLY A 77 -10.06 -3.33 -1.80
C GLY A 77 -11.53 -3.59 -2.11
N ARG A 78 -12.23 -4.34 -1.25
CA ARG A 78 -13.68 -4.54 -1.34
C ARG A 78 -14.43 -3.20 -1.23
N MET A 79 -14.11 -2.41 -0.22
CA MET A 79 -14.75 -1.11 0.04
C MET A 79 -14.63 -0.15 -1.16
N ALA A 80 -13.44 0.02 -1.70
CA ALA A 80 -13.21 0.88 -2.87
C ALA A 80 -13.99 0.40 -4.10
N THR A 81 -13.99 -0.91 -4.35
CA THR A 81 -14.65 -1.49 -5.50
C THR A 81 -16.17 -1.45 -5.35
N GLN A 82 -16.70 -1.76 -4.17
CA GLN A 82 -18.13 -1.70 -3.89
C GLN A 82 -18.66 -0.28 -4.07
N LEU A 83 -17.91 0.73 -3.58
CA LEU A 83 -18.28 2.13 -3.78
C LEU A 83 -18.37 2.50 -5.26
N LEU A 84 -17.41 2.08 -6.09
CA LEU A 84 -17.49 2.31 -7.53
C LEU A 84 -18.75 1.69 -8.13
N MET A 85 -19.05 0.45 -7.77
CA MET A 85 -20.25 -0.26 -8.26
C MET A 85 -21.55 0.42 -7.81
N ASP A 86 -21.64 0.80 -6.53
CA ASP A 86 -22.80 1.48 -5.95
C ASP A 86 -23.02 2.87 -6.54
N SER A 87 -21.92 3.55 -6.93
CA SER A 87 -21.96 4.83 -7.65
C SER A 87 -22.32 4.69 -9.14
N GLY A 88 -22.64 3.48 -9.61
CA GLY A 88 -23.07 3.19 -10.97
C GLY A 88 -21.96 2.91 -11.97
N CYS A 89 -20.71 2.72 -11.53
CA CYS A 89 -19.63 2.22 -12.37
C CYS A 89 -19.96 0.76 -12.77
N ARG A 90 -19.84 0.43 -14.04
CA ARG A 90 -20.16 -0.92 -14.57
C ARG A 90 -18.93 -1.67 -15.05
N ARG A 91 -17.86 -0.96 -15.34
CA ARG A 91 -16.62 -1.50 -15.92
C ARG A 91 -15.42 -0.86 -15.22
N PRO A 92 -15.25 -1.13 -13.91
CA PRO A 92 -14.16 -0.56 -13.15
C PRO A 92 -12.81 -1.13 -13.61
N LEU A 93 -11.78 -0.28 -13.62
CA LEU A 93 -10.39 -0.64 -13.79
C LEU A 93 -9.73 -0.71 -12.40
N LEU A 94 -8.97 -1.77 -12.14
CA LEU A 94 -7.97 -1.74 -11.08
C LEU A 94 -6.64 -1.23 -11.64
N LEU A 95 -6.16 -0.09 -11.17
CA LEU A 95 -4.82 0.43 -11.46
C LEU A 95 -3.92 0.15 -10.26
N THR A 96 -2.97 -0.75 -10.43
CA THR A 96 -2.13 -1.24 -9.32
C THR A 96 -0.65 -1.29 -9.71
N SER A 97 0.23 -1.39 -8.71
CA SER A 97 1.66 -1.51 -9.00
C SER A 97 2.07 -2.94 -9.37
N ARG A 98 1.38 -3.95 -8.88
CA ARG A 98 1.67 -5.37 -9.11
C ARG A 98 0.41 -6.19 -8.97
N ILE A 99 0.34 -7.32 -9.66
CA ILE A 99 -0.67 -8.36 -9.50
C ILE A 99 -0.06 -9.57 -8.78
N GLY A 100 -0.89 -10.32 -8.08
CA GLY A 100 -0.47 -11.59 -7.49
C GLY A 100 -1.10 -11.87 -6.11
N PRO A 101 -0.84 -13.07 -5.56
CA PRO A 101 -1.55 -13.58 -4.38
C PRO A 101 -1.35 -12.76 -3.11
N HIS A 102 -0.31 -11.93 -3.06
CA HIS A 102 -0.01 -11.06 -1.92
C HIS A 102 -0.61 -9.66 -2.06
N ASN A 103 -1.27 -9.34 -3.17
CA ASN A 103 -1.96 -8.07 -3.35
C ASN A 103 -3.41 -8.18 -2.85
N LEU A 104 -3.62 -7.93 -1.56
CA LEU A 104 -4.94 -8.05 -0.94
C LEU A 104 -5.93 -6.99 -1.44
N ARG A 105 -5.47 -5.81 -1.91
CA ARG A 105 -6.34 -4.82 -2.56
C ARG A 105 -6.91 -5.36 -3.88
N GLU A 106 -6.07 -6.05 -4.67
CA GLU A 106 -6.50 -6.76 -5.88
C GLU A 106 -7.47 -7.90 -5.53
N ALA A 107 -7.19 -8.68 -4.48
CA ALA A 107 -8.08 -9.75 -4.05
C ALA A 107 -9.47 -9.22 -3.72
N GLY A 108 -9.57 -8.14 -2.94
CA GLY A 108 -10.84 -7.49 -2.62
C GLY A 108 -11.59 -6.97 -3.85
N TYR A 109 -10.88 -6.36 -4.80
CA TYR A 109 -11.44 -5.94 -6.08
C TYR A 109 -12.03 -7.12 -6.86
N ARG A 110 -11.30 -8.22 -7.00
CA ARG A 110 -11.76 -9.41 -7.71
C ARG A 110 -12.96 -10.08 -7.03
N GLU A 111 -13.01 -10.10 -5.71
CA GLU A 111 -14.14 -10.65 -4.96
C GLU A 111 -15.45 -9.92 -5.26
N VAL A 112 -15.46 -8.59 -5.18
CA VAL A 112 -16.64 -7.77 -5.45
C VAL A 112 -17.12 -7.95 -6.90
N LEU A 113 -16.19 -7.94 -7.86
CA LEU A 113 -16.58 -8.13 -9.28
C LEU A 113 -17.12 -9.52 -9.55
N ARG A 114 -16.54 -10.56 -8.95
CA ARG A 114 -17.06 -11.92 -9.06
C ARG A 114 -18.49 -12.02 -8.50
N GLU A 115 -18.76 -11.40 -7.34
CA GLU A 115 -20.09 -11.35 -6.73
C GLU A 115 -21.10 -10.61 -7.63
N SER A 116 -20.63 -9.62 -8.38
CA SER A 116 -21.44 -8.82 -9.31
C SER A 116 -21.52 -9.39 -10.74
N GLY A 117 -20.82 -10.48 -11.04
CA GLY A 117 -20.78 -11.08 -12.38
C GLY A 117 -20.04 -10.22 -13.42
N VAL A 118 -19.10 -9.37 -12.99
CA VAL A 118 -18.32 -8.49 -13.85
C VAL A 118 -16.89 -9.02 -14.01
N GLU A 119 -16.40 -9.06 -15.24
CA GLU A 119 -15.01 -9.48 -15.51
C GLU A 119 -14.01 -8.39 -15.08
N PRO A 120 -12.93 -8.77 -14.36
CA PRO A 120 -11.96 -7.79 -13.88
C PRO A 120 -11.10 -7.22 -15.01
N THR A 121 -10.98 -5.90 -15.06
CA THR A 121 -9.99 -5.19 -15.89
C THR A 121 -8.89 -4.67 -14.99
N ILE A 122 -7.64 -5.08 -15.25
CA ILE A 122 -6.50 -4.74 -14.39
C ILE A 122 -5.35 -4.23 -15.23
N ALA A 123 -4.77 -3.11 -14.84
CA ALA A 123 -3.55 -2.58 -15.41
C ALA A 123 -2.49 -2.36 -14.32
N THR A 124 -1.23 -2.53 -14.70
CA THR A 124 -0.11 -2.38 -13.77
C THR A 124 0.84 -1.28 -14.20
N VAL A 125 1.14 -0.38 -13.26
CA VAL A 125 2.22 0.61 -13.38
C VAL A 125 3.00 0.59 -12.08
N LEU A 126 4.28 0.21 -12.15
CA LEU A 126 5.12 0.05 -10.95
C LEU A 126 5.19 1.35 -10.15
N PHE A 127 4.94 1.26 -8.83
CA PHE A 127 4.98 2.41 -7.93
C PHE A 127 6.35 3.12 -7.95
N GLY A 128 7.45 2.35 -8.04
CA GLY A 128 8.82 2.87 -8.09
C GLY A 128 9.27 3.41 -9.46
N THR A 129 8.37 3.48 -10.45
CA THR A 129 8.71 4.12 -11.74
C THR A 129 8.95 5.61 -11.51
N PRO A 130 10.11 6.16 -11.93
CA PRO A 130 10.39 7.58 -11.74
C PRO A 130 9.41 8.49 -12.50
N GLU A 131 9.10 9.66 -11.92
CA GLU A 131 8.41 10.71 -12.66
C GLU A 131 9.36 11.37 -13.68
N PRO A 132 8.90 11.85 -14.85
CA PRO A 132 7.50 11.84 -15.31
C PRO A 132 7.06 10.56 -16.05
N GLU A 133 7.86 9.50 -16.01
CA GLU A 133 7.55 8.25 -16.76
C GLU A 133 6.31 7.56 -16.19
N ARG A 134 6.17 7.51 -14.87
CA ARG A 134 5.00 6.92 -14.21
C ARG A 134 3.70 7.59 -14.68
N THR A 135 3.67 8.91 -14.68
CA THR A 135 2.54 9.70 -15.20
C THR A 135 2.23 9.34 -16.66
N ARG A 136 3.24 9.28 -17.53
CA ARG A 136 3.05 8.92 -18.95
C ARG A 136 2.48 7.51 -19.13
N LEU A 137 2.93 6.54 -18.34
CA LEU A 137 2.43 5.17 -18.38
C LEU A 137 0.97 5.07 -17.94
N ILE A 138 0.61 5.76 -16.85
CA ILE A 138 -0.78 5.80 -16.38
C ILE A 138 -1.68 6.43 -17.45
N HIS A 139 -1.29 7.58 -18.01
CA HIS A 139 -2.06 8.22 -19.08
C HIS A 139 -2.24 7.31 -20.29
N ARG A 140 -1.19 6.61 -20.73
CA ARG A 140 -1.28 5.64 -21.85
C ARG A 140 -2.27 4.52 -21.54
N VAL A 141 -2.20 3.92 -20.36
CA VAL A 141 -3.15 2.88 -19.94
C VAL A 141 -4.59 3.38 -20.01
N LEU A 142 -4.83 4.59 -19.53
CA LEU A 142 -6.18 5.19 -19.53
C LEU A 142 -6.64 5.56 -20.95
N ASP A 143 -5.74 6.02 -21.83
CA ASP A 143 -6.02 6.27 -23.24
C ASP A 143 -6.40 4.99 -23.98
N ASP A 144 -5.66 3.90 -23.76
CA ASP A 144 -5.87 2.60 -24.40
C ASP A 144 -7.21 1.98 -23.94
N LEU A 145 -7.67 2.29 -22.73
CA LEU A 145 -8.91 1.79 -22.14
C LEU A 145 -10.09 2.78 -22.21
N GLN A 146 -9.90 3.94 -22.82
CA GLN A 146 -10.95 4.95 -22.94
C GLN A 146 -12.18 4.39 -23.67
N GLY A 147 -13.38 4.59 -23.06
CA GLY A 147 -14.63 4.02 -23.55
C GLY A 147 -14.83 2.53 -23.21
N THR A 148 -13.78 1.83 -22.76
CA THR A 148 -13.87 0.44 -22.29
C THR A 148 -14.17 0.37 -20.80
N VAL A 149 -13.60 1.29 -20.02
CA VAL A 149 -13.80 1.41 -18.56
C VAL A 149 -14.51 2.72 -18.24
N ASP A 150 -15.24 2.77 -17.14
CA ASP A 150 -16.03 3.93 -16.69
C ASP A 150 -15.71 4.37 -15.25
N GLY A 151 -14.65 3.79 -14.67
CA GLY A 151 -14.10 4.21 -13.40
C GLY A 151 -12.81 3.47 -13.07
N VAL A 152 -12.09 3.95 -12.08
CA VAL A 152 -10.83 3.35 -11.62
C VAL A 152 -10.80 3.25 -10.10
N PHE A 153 -10.39 2.09 -9.61
CA PHE A 153 -9.81 1.93 -8.29
C PHE A 153 -8.29 1.96 -8.45
N ALA A 154 -7.67 3.06 -8.04
CA ALA A 154 -6.22 3.18 -7.98
C ALA A 154 -5.73 2.74 -6.60
N THR A 155 -4.80 1.78 -6.58
CA THR A 155 -4.30 1.21 -5.31
C THR A 155 -3.34 2.11 -4.54
N ASP A 156 -3.14 3.34 -5.00
CA ASP A 156 -2.49 4.44 -4.27
C ASP A 156 -3.06 5.79 -4.73
N ASP A 157 -3.05 6.77 -3.84
CA ASP A 157 -3.61 8.11 -4.08
C ASP A 157 -2.86 8.91 -5.15
N LEU A 158 -1.57 8.67 -5.34
CA LEU A 158 -0.80 9.35 -6.39
C LEU A 158 -1.27 8.91 -7.77
N ALA A 159 -1.57 7.62 -7.95
CA ALA A 159 -2.16 7.12 -9.20
C ALA A 159 -3.59 7.64 -9.39
N ALA A 160 -4.37 7.77 -8.32
CA ALA A 160 -5.70 8.40 -8.37
C ALA A 160 -5.60 9.86 -8.82
N CYS A 161 -4.70 10.66 -8.24
CA CYS A 161 -4.46 12.04 -8.63
C CYS A 161 -4.01 12.16 -10.10
N THR A 162 -3.13 11.25 -10.55
CA THR A 162 -2.69 11.19 -11.97
C THR A 162 -3.86 10.87 -12.90
N THR A 163 -4.77 9.98 -12.47
CA THR A 163 -5.98 9.66 -13.23
C THR A 163 -6.92 10.87 -13.33
N ILE A 164 -7.07 11.63 -12.26
CA ILE A 164 -7.87 12.87 -12.27
C ILE A 164 -7.25 13.90 -13.21
N ASP A 165 -5.92 14.04 -13.20
CA ASP A 165 -5.23 14.94 -14.14
C ASP A 165 -5.41 14.51 -15.60
N TRP A 166 -5.33 13.21 -15.88
CA TRP A 166 -5.64 12.63 -17.19
C TRP A 166 -7.06 12.99 -17.63
N ALA A 167 -8.06 12.80 -16.79
CA ALA A 167 -9.46 13.11 -17.09
C ALA A 167 -9.64 14.60 -17.40
N ARG A 168 -9.05 15.48 -16.58
CA ARG A 168 -9.07 16.93 -16.80
C ARG A 168 -8.47 17.32 -18.15
N GLN A 169 -7.34 16.74 -18.55
CA GLN A 169 -6.68 17.04 -19.83
C GLN A 169 -7.51 16.59 -21.04
N ARG A 170 -8.40 15.62 -20.89
CA ARG A 170 -9.25 15.07 -21.95
C ARG A 170 -10.70 15.54 -21.91
N GLY A 171 -11.03 16.40 -20.96
CA GLY A 171 -12.40 16.91 -20.79
C GLY A 171 -13.38 15.84 -20.30
N VAL A 172 -12.89 14.77 -19.66
CA VAL A 172 -13.70 13.74 -19.01
C VAL A 172 -14.15 14.25 -17.64
N ARG A 173 -15.44 14.25 -17.40
CA ARG A 173 -16.01 14.75 -16.14
C ARG A 173 -15.96 13.69 -15.06
N ILE A 174 -15.49 14.05 -13.88
CA ILE A 174 -15.49 13.21 -12.68
C ILE A 174 -16.47 13.86 -11.69
N PRO A 175 -17.42 13.12 -11.12
CA PRO A 175 -17.66 11.67 -11.26
C PRO A 175 -18.63 11.28 -12.37
N GLU A 176 -19.18 12.23 -13.16
CA GLU A 176 -20.32 12.00 -14.05
C GLU A 176 -20.01 10.99 -15.16
N ASP A 177 -18.88 11.16 -15.86
CA ASP A 177 -18.46 10.32 -16.99
C ASP A 177 -17.49 9.22 -16.55
N PHE A 178 -16.71 9.46 -15.49
CA PHE A 178 -15.67 8.56 -15.00
C PHE A 178 -15.48 8.70 -13.49
N LYS A 179 -15.38 7.61 -12.78
CA LYS A 179 -15.25 7.60 -11.31
C LYS A 179 -13.85 7.23 -10.86
N VAL A 180 -13.40 7.83 -9.77
CA VAL A 180 -12.05 7.58 -9.24
C VAL A 180 -12.11 7.35 -7.73
N VAL A 181 -11.59 6.21 -7.31
CA VAL A 181 -11.36 5.91 -5.88
C VAL A 181 -9.87 5.62 -5.69
N GLY A 182 -9.26 6.29 -4.71
CA GLY A 182 -7.88 6.12 -4.29
C GLY A 182 -7.72 5.15 -3.13
N PHE A 183 -6.49 5.04 -2.67
CA PHE A 183 -6.10 4.28 -1.48
C PHE A 183 -4.88 4.92 -0.84
N ASP A 184 -4.80 4.93 0.47
CA ASP A 184 -3.85 5.38 1.46
C ASP A 184 -4.43 6.48 2.35
N GLY A 185 -5.09 7.49 1.80
CA GLY A 185 -5.75 8.58 2.53
C GLY A 185 -4.79 9.33 3.45
N THR A 186 -3.56 9.59 2.98
CA THR A 186 -2.56 10.27 3.81
C THR A 186 -2.98 11.71 4.10
N LEU A 187 -2.57 12.26 5.25
CA LEU A 187 -2.86 13.64 5.61
C LEU A 187 -2.39 14.63 4.53
N ALA A 188 -1.24 14.36 3.91
CA ALA A 188 -0.69 15.23 2.86
C ALA A 188 -1.61 15.26 1.63
N ILE A 189 -2.06 14.10 1.16
CA ILE A 189 -2.98 14.01 0.02
C ILE A 189 -4.34 14.61 0.38
N HIS A 190 -4.90 14.24 1.53
CA HIS A 190 -6.21 14.76 1.94
C HIS A 190 -6.20 16.28 2.10
N SER A 191 -5.08 16.87 2.54
CA SER A 191 -4.96 18.33 2.64
C SER A 191 -4.82 19.01 1.27
N ALA A 192 -4.17 18.36 0.30
CA ALA A 192 -3.94 18.90 -1.04
C ALA A 192 -5.13 18.65 -1.99
N VAL A 193 -5.80 17.52 -1.83
CA VAL A 193 -6.88 17.03 -2.71
C VAL A 193 -8.05 16.54 -1.83
N PRO A 194 -8.70 17.41 -1.05
CA PRO A 194 -9.74 17.02 -0.09
C PRO A 194 -11.01 16.43 -0.75
N TRP A 195 -11.16 16.61 -2.04
CA TRP A 195 -12.28 16.05 -2.82
C TRP A 195 -12.00 14.65 -3.37
N LEU A 196 -10.80 14.06 -3.16
CA LEU A 196 -10.52 12.71 -3.57
C LEU A 196 -11.24 11.72 -2.64
N THR A 197 -12.08 10.89 -3.22
CA THR A 197 -12.64 9.73 -2.54
C THR A 197 -11.56 8.66 -2.41
N THR A 198 -11.23 8.26 -1.19
CA THR A 198 -10.11 7.32 -0.96
C THR A 198 -10.33 6.45 0.27
N VAL A 199 -9.75 5.25 0.25
CA VAL A 199 -9.69 4.39 1.43
C VAL A 199 -8.48 4.77 2.28
N GLN A 200 -8.75 5.22 3.50
CA GLN A 200 -7.73 5.67 4.45
C GLN A 200 -7.16 4.52 5.26
N GLN A 201 -5.85 4.41 5.26
CA GLN A 201 -5.10 3.56 6.18
C GLN A 201 -4.90 4.25 7.55
N PRO A 202 -5.01 3.53 8.65
CA PRO A 202 -4.75 4.07 9.99
C PRO A 202 -3.24 4.13 10.29
N LEU A 203 -2.48 4.91 9.51
CA LEU A 203 -1.01 4.91 9.51
C LEU A 203 -0.40 5.17 10.88
N GLN A 204 -1.01 6.03 11.71
CA GLN A 204 -0.52 6.29 13.06
C GLN A 204 -0.64 5.04 13.95
N ARG A 205 -1.77 4.32 13.88
CA ARG A 205 -1.97 3.07 14.64
C ARG A 205 -0.99 1.99 14.19
N ILE A 206 -0.78 1.87 12.87
CA ILE A 206 0.20 0.95 12.28
C ILE A 206 1.61 1.27 12.78
N ALA A 207 2.00 2.55 12.75
CA ALA A 207 3.31 2.98 13.19
C ALA A 207 3.55 2.72 14.69
N HIS A 208 2.57 3.03 15.55
CA HIS A 208 2.69 2.77 16.99
C HIS A 208 2.79 1.27 17.27
N ALA A 209 1.89 0.46 16.70
CA ALA A 209 1.92 -0.98 16.90
C ALA A 209 3.23 -1.63 16.38
N ALA A 210 3.79 -1.13 15.26
CA ALA A 210 5.08 -1.61 14.76
C ALA A 210 6.23 -1.27 15.72
N VAL A 211 6.20 -0.09 16.33
CA VAL A 211 7.18 0.31 17.36
C VAL A 211 7.04 -0.54 18.61
N ASP A 212 5.82 -0.71 19.13
CA ASP A 212 5.57 -1.49 20.34
C ASP A 212 6.06 -2.93 20.16
N LEU A 213 5.71 -3.57 19.03
CA LEU A 213 6.18 -4.91 18.71
C LEU A 213 7.70 -4.98 18.53
N LEU A 214 8.34 -3.95 17.96
CA LEU A 214 9.79 -3.94 17.82
C LEU A 214 10.47 -3.82 19.19
N VAL A 215 9.98 -2.95 20.07
CA VAL A 215 10.51 -2.79 21.42
C VAL A 215 10.36 -4.10 22.21
N GLU A 216 9.18 -4.73 22.19
CA GLU A 216 8.97 -6.06 22.80
C GLU A 216 10.01 -7.09 22.31
N ARG A 217 10.30 -7.10 21.01
CA ARG A 217 11.28 -8.04 20.42
C ARG A 217 12.71 -7.71 20.81
N ILE A 218 13.09 -6.45 20.89
CA ILE A 218 14.43 -6.05 21.35
C ILE A 218 14.64 -6.50 22.80
N GLU A 219 13.64 -6.28 23.66
CA GLU A 219 13.69 -6.69 25.07
C GLU A 219 13.73 -8.21 25.22
N ALA A 220 12.91 -8.93 24.46
CA ALA A 220 12.89 -10.40 24.45
C ALA A 220 14.21 -10.99 23.93
N ASN A 221 14.81 -10.41 22.89
CA ASN A 221 16.09 -10.84 22.34
C ASN A 221 17.23 -10.67 23.37
N ASN A 222 17.22 -9.57 24.13
CA ASN A 222 18.14 -9.35 25.25
C ASN A 222 17.94 -10.37 26.39
N GLY A 223 16.70 -10.84 26.58
CA GLY A 223 16.33 -11.90 27.54
C GLY A 223 16.43 -13.32 27.01
N ASN A 224 16.87 -13.51 25.76
CA ASN A 224 16.97 -14.81 25.08
C ASN A 224 15.66 -15.60 25.00
N GLN A 225 14.51 -14.90 24.92
CA GLN A 225 13.19 -15.51 24.78
C GLN A 225 12.75 -15.51 23.30
N PRO A 226 12.21 -16.64 22.77
CA PRO A 226 11.64 -16.65 21.43
C PRO A 226 10.36 -15.81 21.39
N SER A 227 10.26 -14.89 20.45
CA SER A 227 9.01 -14.17 20.22
C SER A 227 8.20 -14.86 19.13
N GLU A 228 6.92 -15.08 19.40
CA GLU A 228 5.99 -15.66 18.41
C GLU A 228 5.70 -14.69 17.27
N LYS A 229 5.41 -15.23 16.08
CA LYS A 229 4.87 -14.44 14.97
C LYS A 229 3.52 -13.87 15.40
N ARG A 230 3.36 -12.57 15.21
CA ARG A 230 2.11 -11.85 15.48
C ARG A 230 1.77 -10.96 14.29
N THR A 231 0.61 -11.17 13.70
CA THR A 231 0.05 -10.23 12.73
C THR A 231 -0.95 -9.33 13.42
N VAL A 232 -0.75 -8.02 13.30
CA VAL A 232 -1.68 -7.00 13.79
C VAL A 232 -2.29 -6.30 12.59
N GLU A 233 -3.60 -6.41 12.46
CA GLU A 233 -4.35 -5.84 11.34
C GLU A 233 -5.33 -4.79 11.86
N PHE A 234 -5.38 -3.66 11.19
CA PHE A 234 -6.26 -2.55 11.54
C PHE A 234 -7.28 -2.29 10.44
N PRO A 235 -8.55 -2.05 10.80
CA PRO A 235 -9.56 -1.68 9.83
C PRO A 235 -9.21 -0.35 9.15
N VAL A 236 -9.59 -0.25 7.88
CA VAL A 236 -9.53 0.97 7.06
C VAL A 236 -10.84 1.72 7.13
N ASN A 237 -10.83 2.98 6.72
CA ASN A 237 -12.01 3.83 6.63
C ASN A 237 -12.12 4.41 5.23
N LEU A 238 -13.35 4.72 4.80
CA LEU A 238 -13.57 5.53 3.61
C LEU A 238 -13.47 7.02 3.99
N LEU A 239 -12.73 7.79 3.21
CA LEU A 239 -12.82 9.24 3.19
C LEU A 239 -13.69 9.63 1.99
N ASP A 240 -14.87 10.13 2.29
CA ASP A 240 -15.80 10.59 1.26
C ASP A 240 -15.27 11.87 0.59
N GLY A 241 -15.21 11.81 -0.72
CA GLY A 241 -14.90 12.94 -1.59
C GLY A 241 -16.00 13.15 -2.61
N THR A 242 -15.64 13.70 -3.77
CA THR A 242 -16.57 13.93 -4.87
C THR A 242 -16.14 13.25 -6.18
N THR A 243 -15.22 12.29 -6.10
CA THR A 243 -14.66 11.62 -7.30
C THR A 243 -15.31 10.27 -7.62
N ALA A 244 -16.22 9.81 -6.77
CA ALA A 244 -16.96 8.55 -7.01
C ALA A 244 -18.39 8.61 -6.45
#